data_64759ee74d4e495bf212d8957ac6ce65
#
_entry.id   64759ee74d4e495bf212d8957ac6ce65
#
_cell.length_a   1.000
_cell.length_b   1.000
_cell.length_c   1.000
_cell.angle_alpha   90.00
_cell.angle_beta   90.00
_cell.angle_gamma   90.00
#
_symmetry.space_group_name_H-M   'P 1'
#
loop_
_entity.id
_entity.type
_entity.pdbx_description
1 polymer ?
#
loop_
_entity_poly.entity_id
_entity_poly.type
_entity_poly.pdbx_seq_one_letter_code
_entity_poly.pdbx_strand_id
1 'polypeptide(L)'
;MFETKRNTLYEKKEKSIAEMNIFEKEMFKSKHETLSGNGALKFSTSGNPFVDDFAALGTYKEPRDISEVFATMNHLWSLDPIKTLKLTVYLRMITRNTKLFDGTKLTVQRGQGLKAEFFNRLLWLATYHPNTFKKNIDVFICAGSWDDIFELMRLDLSYVHDGNPKKRALDWDFLFKIICSGLEDKDQVNLVKKYLPTIKSASQCKTVRSQQNNYIGKFIANKLFEGDKQQKYAAYRRLKSSGTAHEWQQLISQQRYQDINFNKIAGRALSILTNSKFLENHGLEDKFAQFIVSQESAKYTGFVYELFAKPLHKKYQRLLVDKQFTGLINTAKQNMNRDSNFIVCVDTSGSMTSPACGTNISSYDVAKAMALYFSHLLEGKFANTFLEFNSVVKMHTWSGNTPTEKFFNFNSSYVGSTNFLGVAKLFADLKSKGYAESDFPTGVICISDGEFNYSRSYGGGTKQTTFDNFKSILRKAGFSEEFVSNFKIVLWDIPNGYYGGRSTAKFEGLADNPNYFYMSGFDPSGIAFLMGKEVVDKPVIAPKNSEELFEEAMNQELLLLLRI
;
A
#
# COMPACT_ATOMS: atom_id res chain seq x y z
N MET A 1 -0.37 57.56 3.40
CA MET A 1 -1.72 57.14 3.01
C MET A 1 -1.62 56.47 1.65
N PHE A 2 -1.21 55.21 1.64
CA PHE A 2 -1.22 54.34 0.45
C PHE A 2 -2.14 53.17 0.75
N GLU A 3 -3.36 53.26 0.24
CA GLU A 3 -4.29 52.13 0.17
C GLU A 3 -3.78 51.13 -0.85
N THR A 4 -3.24 50.04 -0.37
CA THR A 4 -3.01 48.86 -1.17
C THR A 4 -4.37 48.21 -1.49
N LYS A 5 -4.86 48.44 -2.72
CA LYS A 5 -5.97 47.68 -3.28
C LYS A 5 -5.58 46.21 -3.24
N ARG A 6 -6.19 45.45 -2.32
CA ARG A 6 -6.24 44.00 -2.40
C ARG A 6 -7.02 43.64 -3.66
N ASN A 7 -6.31 43.19 -4.68
CA ASN A 7 -6.91 42.44 -5.77
C ASN A 7 -7.47 41.14 -5.16
N THR A 8 -8.75 41.13 -4.90
CA THR A 8 -9.52 39.90 -4.79
C THR A 8 -9.63 39.31 -6.18
N LEU A 9 -8.62 38.58 -6.58
CA LEU A 9 -8.76 37.56 -7.62
C LEU A 9 -9.79 36.57 -7.04
N TYR A 10 -10.98 36.59 -7.58
CA TYR A 10 -11.92 35.47 -7.47
C TYR A 10 -11.19 34.27 -8.08
N GLU A 11 -10.57 33.44 -7.23
CA GLU A 11 -10.16 32.10 -7.61
C GLU A 11 -11.45 31.41 -8.05
N LYS A 12 -11.62 31.27 -9.36
CA LYS A 12 -12.64 30.39 -9.91
C LYS A 12 -12.33 29.02 -9.35
N LYS A 13 -13.17 28.54 -8.43
CA LYS A 13 -13.09 27.18 -7.92
C LYS A 13 -13.10 26.28 -9.15
N GLU A 14 -12.02 25.56 -9.42
CA GLU A 14 -11.94 24.64 -10.54
C GLU A 14 -13.07 23.62 -10.37
N LYS A 15 -13.90 23.46 -11.39
CA LYS A 15 -14.96 22.44 -11.40
C LYS A 15 -14.31 21.07 -11.29
N SER A 16 -14.87 20.20 -10.45
CA SER A 16 -14.51 18.79 -10.49
C SER A 16 -14.87 18.20 -11.86
N ILE A 17 -14.18 17.16 -12.30
CA ILE A 17 -14.44 16.52 -13.58
C ILE A 17 -15.89 16.01 -13.70
N ALA A 18 -16.48 15.58 -12.57
CA ALA A 18 -17.87 15.13 -12.51
C ALA A 18 -18.87 16.27 -12.80
N GLU A 19 -18.52 17.52 -12.48
CA GLU A 19 -19.34 18.72 -12.69
C GLU A 19 -19.18 19.33 -14.10
N MET A 20 -18.21 18.84 -14.89
CA MET A 20 -17.97 19.30 -16.24
C MET A 20 -19.01 18.74 -17.23
N ASN A 21 -19.49 19.56 -18.15
CA ASN A 21 -20.29 19.09 -19.27
C ASN A 21 -19.41 18.36 -20.31
N ILE A 22 -20.03 17.73 -21.30
CA ILE A 22 -19.32 16.91 -22.31
C ILE A 22 -18.25 17.74 -23.05
N PHE A 23 -18.55 18.97 -23.40
CA PHE A 23 -17.59 19.83 -24.11
C PHE A 23 -16.41 20.24 -23.22
N GLU A 24 -16.67 20.60 -21.97
CA GLU A 24 -15.63 20.91 -20.98
C GLU A 24 -14.71 19.68 -20.73
N LYS A 25 -15.30 18.47 -20.66
CA LYS A 25 -14.51 17.22 -20.53
C LYS A 25 -13.61 16.96 -21.75
N GLU A 26 -14.11 17.17 -22.96
CA GLU A 26 -13.29 16.99 -24.17
C GLU A 26 -12.16 18.03 -24.26
N MET A 27 -12.43 19.27 -23.89
CA MET A 27 -11.38 20.29 -23.79
C MET A 27 -10.35 19.95 -22.72
N PHE A 28 -10.78 19.44 -21.58
CA PHE A 28 -9.88 19.00 -20.51
C PHE A 28 -9.00 17.85 -20.99
N LYS A 29 -9.58 16.80 -21.61
CA LYS A 29 -8.84 15.69 -22.20
C LYS A 29 -7.78 16.18 -23.18
N SER A 30 -8.15 17.01 -24.16
CA SER A 30 -7.24 17.55 -25.15
C SER A 30 -6.06 18.33 -24.55
N LYS A 31 -6.29 19.05 -23.45
CA LYS A 31 -5.24 19.78 -22.73
C LYS A 31 -4.26 18.86 -21.99
N HIS A 32 -4.74 17.71 -21.51
CA HIS A 32 -3.98 16.79 -20.66
C HIS A 32 -3.55 15.50 -21.38
N GLU A 33 -3.76 15.41 -22.69
CA GLU A 33 -3.23 14.30 -23.49
C GLU A 33 -1.71 14.20 -23.37
N THR A 34 -1.23 12.98 -23.19
CA THR A 34 0.21 12.66 -23.15
C THR A 34 0.43 11.28 -23.79
N LEU A 35 1.68 10.88 -23.89
CA LEU A 35 2.03 9.57 -24.44
C LEU A 35 2.81 8.76 -23.40
N SER A 36 2.61 7.43 -23.40
CA SER A 36 3.52 6.51 -22.72
C SER A 36 4.92 6.55 -23.35
N GLY A 37 5.92 6.00 -22.69
CA GLY A 37 7.25 5.81 -23.28
C GLY A 37 7.23 5.03 -24.59
N ASN A 38 6.25 4.13 -24.75
CA ASN A 38 6.02 3.33 -25.96
C ASN A 38 4.97 3.94 -26.91
N GLY A 39 4.56 5.18 -26.69
CA GLY A 39 3.75 5.99 -27.60
C GLY A 39 2.23 5.78 -27.51
N ALA A 40 1.70 5.04 -26.53
CA ALA A 40 0.25 4.93 -26.32
C ALA A 40 -0.32 6.24 -25.77
N LEU A 41 -1.53 6.61 -26.20
CA LEU A 41 -2.25 7.78 -25.71
C LEU A 41 -2.71 7.55 -24.27
N LYS A 42 -2.44 8.54 -23.42
CA LYS A 42 -2.81 8.58 -22.00
C LYS A 42 -3.12 10.01 -21.57
N PHE A 43 -3.51 10.18 -20.31
CA PHE A 43 -3.72 11.48 -19.69
C PHE A 43 -2.72 11.70 -18.56
N SER A 44 -2.21 12.93 -18.43
CA SER A 44 -1.28 13.34 -17.36
C SER A 44 -1.97 13.46 -15.99
N THR A 45 -3.29 13.54 -15.96
CA THR A 45 -4.14 13.59 -14.76
C THR A 45 -5.45 12.85 -15.01
N SER A 46 -6.03 12.31 -13.97
CA SER A 46 -7.39 11.74 -14.00
C SER A 46 -8.48 12.83 -13.98
N GLY A 47 -8.11 14.09 -13.75
CA GLY A 47 -9.04 15.20 -13.52
C GLY A 47 -9.49 15.35 -12.06
N ASN A 48 -9.08 14.44 -11.18
CA ASN A 48 -9.33 14.51 -9.75
C ASN A 48 -7.99 14.41 -9.00
N PRO A 49 -7.50 15.50 -8.37
CA PRO A 49 -6.19 15.51 -7.70
C PRO A 49 -6.05 14.47 -6.57
N PHE A 50 -7.15 14.09 -5.93
CA PHE A 50 -7.14 13.05 -4.89
C PHE A 50 -6.96 11.66 -5.49
N VAL A 51 -7.60 11.38 -6.63
CA VAL A 51 -7.41 10.13 -7.37
C VAL A 51 -5.99 10.05 -7.94
N ASP A 52 -5.46 11.16 -8.44
CA ASP A 52 -4.09 11.25 -8.94
C ASP A 52 -3.08 10.91 -7.83
N ASP A 53 -3.24 11.52 -6.66
CA ASP A 53 -2.35 11.28 -5.52
C ASP A 53 -2.54 9.84 -4.96
N PHE A 54 -3.78 9.36 -4.84
CA PHE A 54 -4.08 7.99 -4.43
C PHE A 54 -3.45 6.94 -5.37
N ALA A 55 -3.55 7.14 -6.68
CA ALA A 55 -2.98 6.25 -7.68
C ALA A 55 -1.44 6.34 -7.74
N ALA A 56 -0.86 7.55 -7.57
CA ALA A 56 0.58 7.74 -7.64
C ALA A 56 1.31 7.20 -6.40
N LEU A 57 0.73 7.33 -5.21
CA LEU A 57 1.45 7.14 -3.95
C LEU A 57 1.70 5.69 -3.58
N GLY A 58 0.86 4.76 -4.00
CA GLY A 58 1.08 3.33 -3.76
C GLY A 58 2.40 2.80 -4.30
N THR A 59 3.02 3.56 -5.17
CA THR A 59 4.23 3.19 -5.89
C THR A 59 5.53 3.55 -5.17
N TYR A 60 5.49 4.38 -4.12
CA TYR A 60 6.71 4.88 -3.46
C TYR A 60 6.97 4.18 -2.11
N LYS A 61 7.98 3.35 -2.03
CA LYS A 61 8.58 2.96 -0.73
C LYS A 61 9.55 4.01 -0.19
N GLU A 62 10.21 4.74 -1.08
CA GLU A 62 11.05 5.87 -0.72
C GLU A 62 10.23 7.16 -0.71
N PRO A 63 10.43 8.05 0.26
CA PRO A 63 9.67 9.28 0.32
C PRO A 63 10.00 10.16 -0.88
N ARG A 64 8.98 10.87 -1.37
CA ARG A 64 9.20 12.00 -2.26
C ARG A 64 10.04 13.07 -1.54
N ASP A 65 10.65 13.97 -2.32
CA ASP A 65 11.25 15.17 -1.74
C ASP A 65 10.23 15.90 -0.86
N ILE A 66 10.67 16.37 0.31
CA ILE A 66 9.77 16.97 1.29
C ILE A 66 9.07 18.23 0.76
N SER A 67 9.72 18.97 -0.16
CA SER A 67 9.14 20.15 -0.80
C SER A 67 8.00 19.76 -1.74
N GLU A 68 8.12 18.66 -2.46
CA GLU A 68 7.06 18.12 -3.32
C GLU A 68 5.86 17.65 -2.49
N VAL A 69 6.13 16.94 -1.38
CA VAL A 69 5.08 16.52 -0.45
C VAL A 69 4.34 17.74 0.11
N PHE A 70 5.07 18.77 0.50
CA PHE A 70 4.47 19.99 1.05
C PHE A 70 3.64 20.74 0.00
N ALA A 71 4.10 20.82 -1.26
CA ALA A 71 3.34 21.42 -2.35
C ALA A 71 2.03 20.63 -2.62
N THR A 72 2.11 19.29 -2.66
CA THR A 72 0.94 18.42 -2.80
C THR A 72 -0.05 18.62 -1.64
N MET A 73 0.45 18.64 -0.40
CA MET A 73 -0.41 18.84 0.78
C MET A 73 -1.10 20.21 0.78
N ASN A 74 -0.38 21.28 0.40
CA ASN A 74 -0.99 22.60 0.25
C ASN A 74 -2.12 22.60 -0.77
N HIS A 75 -1.90 21.97 -1.93
CA HIS A 75 -2.92 21.89 -2.98
C HIS A 75 -4.14 21.09 -2.53
N LEU A 76 -3.95 19.84 -2.08
CA LEU A 76 -5.06 18.97 -1.65
C LEU A 76 -5.82 19.54 -0.45
N TRP A 77 -5.11 20.16 0.50
CA TRP A 77 -5.73 20.78 1.67
C TRP A 77 -6.61 21.98 1.28
N SER A 78 -6.21 22.76 0.29
CA SER A 78 -7.03 23.87 -0.20
C SER A 78 -8.33 23.40 -0.85
N LEU A 79 -8.35 22.18 -1.41
CA LEU A 79 -9.54 21.59 -2.03
C LEU A 79 -10.48 20.94 -0.99
N ASP A 80 -9.94 20.04 -0.17
CA ASP A 80 -10.71 19.35 0.87
C ASP A 80 -9.78 18.88 2.01
N PRO A 81 -9.76 19.60 3.16
CA PRO A 81 -8.90 19.25 4.29
C PRO A 81 -9.17 17.86 4.86
N ILE A 82 -10.46 17.45 4.96
CA ILE A 82 -10.78 16.14 5.56
C ILE A 82 -10.38 14.98 4.65
N LYS A 83 -10.59 15.11 3.34
CA LYS A 83 -10.11 14.10 2.37
C LYS A 83 -8.58 14.00 2.37
N THR A 84 -7.90 15.14 2.43
CA THR A 84 -6.42 15.18 2.53
C THR A 84 -5.92 14.45 3.77
N LEU A 85 -6.57 14.66 4.91
CA LEU A 85 -6.23 14.00 6.17
C LEU A 85 -6.51 12.49 6.11
N LYS A 86 -7.66 12.08 5.57
CA LYS A 86 -8.02 10.68 5.35
C LYS A 86 -7.00 9.97 4.47
N LEU A 87 -6.65 10.56 3.33
CA LEU A 87 -5.65 10.00 2.41
C LEU A 87 -4.28 9.89 3.10
N THR A 88 -3.87 10.90 3.86
CA THR A 88 -2.62 10.88 4.65
C THR A 88 -2.58 9.68 5.60
N VAL A 89 -3.66 9.41 6.32
CA VAL A 89 -3.73 8.28 7.27
C VAL A 89 -3.81 6.93 6.53
N TYR A 90 -4.57 6.87 5.44
CA TYR A 90 -4.66 5.70 4.58
C TYR A 90 -3.29 5.21 4.11
N LEU A 91 -2.39 6.13 3.75
CA LEU A 91 -1.03 5.78 3.33
C LEU A 91 -0.26 5.00 4.41
N ARG A 92 -0.50 5.30 5.69
CA ARG A 92 0.18 4.63 6.80
C ARG A 92 -0.38 3.28 7.16
N MET A 93 -1.69 3.11 7.01
CA MET A 93 -2.38 1.88 7.37
C MET A 93 -1.82 0.68 6.60
N ILE A 94 -1.95 -0.49 7.20
CA ILE A 94 -1.73 -1.80 6.57
C ILE A 94 -2.97 -2.65 6.83
N THR A 95 -3.19 -3.67 6.01
CA THR A 95 -4.34 -4.57 6.18
C THR A 95 -4.26 -5.32 7.50
N ARG A 96 -5.10 -4.92 8.45
CA ARG A 96 -5.20 -5.56 9.78
C ARG A 96 -6.47 -5.14 10.51
N ASN A 97 -6.85 -5.97 11.50
CA ASN A 97 -7.79 -5.53 12.53
C ASN A 97 -7.12 -4.47 13.41
N THR A 98 -7.81 -3.37 13.64
CA THR A 98 -7.33 -2.26 14.46
C THR A 98 -8.14 -2.18 15.75
N LYS A 99 -7.48 -1.89 16.87
CA LYS A 99 -8.10 -1.63 18.17
C LYS A 99 -7.79 -0.20 18.57
N LEU A 100 -8.81 0.55 18.97
CA LEU A 100 -8.66 1.91 19.49
C LEU A 100 -8.16 1.90 20.95
N PHE A 101 -7.76 3.04 21.48
CA PHE A 101 -7.29 3.18 22.85
C PHE A 101 -8.38 2.90 23.89
N ASP A 102 -9.64 3.21 23.58
CA ASP A 102 -10.81 2.88 24.42
C ASP A 102 -11.18 1.39 24.39
N GLY A 103 -10.45 0.58 23.64
CA GLY A 103 -10.69 -0.85 23.52
C GLY A 103 -11.60 -1.26 22.37
N THR A 104 -12.24 -0.32 21.67
CA THR A 104 -13.11 -0.58 20.52
C THR A 104 -12.33 -1.30 19.42
N LYS A 105 -12.87 -2.42 18.94
CA LYS A 105 -12.30 -3.17 17.82
C LYS A 105 -12.98 -2.72 16.54
N LEU A 106 -12.19 -2.27 15.60
CA LEU A 106 -12.64 -1.93 14.26
C LEU A 106 -12.59 -3.15 13.33
N THR A 107 -13.33 -3.09 12.25
CA THR A 107 -13.23 -4.04 11.13
C THR A 107 -11.83 -4.03 10.52
N VAL A 108 -11.57 -4.91 9.56
CA VAL A 108 -10.27 -4.93 8.86
C VAL A 108 -10.06 -3.60 8.14
N GLN A 109 -9.08 -2.84 8.61
CA GLN A 109 -8.65 -1.61 7.97
C GLN A 109 -7.57 -1.93 6.92
N ARG A 110 -7.55 -1.19 5.80
CA ARG A 110 -6.63 -1.38 4.68
C ARG A 110 -5.90 -0.10 4.36
N GLY A 111 -4.68 -0.21 3.84
CA GLY A 111 -3.90 0.96 3.42
C GLY A 111 -2.61 0.54 2.70
N GLN A 112 -1.76 1.52 2.40
CA GLN A 112 -0.58 1.34 1.55
C GLN A 112 0.70 0.94 2.30
N GLY A 113 0.76 1.14 3.63
CA GLY A 113 1.96 0.86 4.43
C GLY A 113 3.16 1.80 4.18
N LEU A 114 2.93 2.98 3.65
CA LEU A 114 3.95 3.96 3.22
C LEU A 114 4.34 4.89 4.38
N LYS A 115 5.23 4.43 5.24
CA LYS A 115 5.64 5.15 6.45
C LYS A 115 6.28 6.51 6.17
N ALA A 116 7.21 6.56 5.25
CA ALA A 116 8.02 7.75 5.04
C ALA A 116 7.19 8.92 4.46
N GLU A 117 6.35 8.64 3.49
CA GLU A 117 5.41 9.63 2.94
C GLU A 117 4.44 10.13 4.00
N PHE A 118 3.88 9.24 4.81
CA PHE A 118 3.03 9.59 5.94
C PHE A 118 3.71 10.55 6.91
N PHE A 119 4.98 10.30 7.28
CA PHE A 119 5.70 11.16 8.22
C PHE A 119 5.96 12.55 7.63
N ASN A 120 6.31 12.66 6.36
CA ASN A 120 6.48 13.93 5.69
C ASN A 120 5.17 14.74 5.68
N ARG A 121 4.04 14.08 5.44
CA ARG A 121 2.70 14.72 5.49
C ARG A 121 2.31 15.13 6.92
N LEU A 122 2.62 14.31 7.93
CA LEU A 122 2.40 14.69 9.32
C LEU A 122 3.29 15.85 9.76
N LEU A 123 4.53 15.93 9.27
CA LEU A 123 5.40 17.06 9.54
C LEU A 123 4.81 18.36 8.93
N TRP A 124 4.29 18.28 7.70
CA TRP A 124 3.55 19.38 7.10
C TRP A 124 2.33 19.77 7.94
N LEU A 125 1.53 18.80 8.36
CA LEU A 125 0.33 19.03 9.16
C LEU A 125 0.68 19.71 10.50
N ALA A 126 1.72 19.23 11.18
CA ALA A 126 2.19 19.82 12.44
C ALA A 126 2.71 21.25 12.26
N THR A 127 3.31 21.54 11.12
CA THR A 127 3.85 22.86 10.78
C THR A 127 2.74 23.90 10.52
N TYR A 128 1.77 23.54 9.66
CA TYR A 128 0.80 24.50 9.17
C TYR A 128 -0.58 24.39 9.85
N HIS A 129 -0.91 23.22 10.41
CA HIS A 129 -2.19 22.94 11.08
C HIS A 129 -2.00 22.20 12.41
N PRO A 130 -1.23 22.77 13.37
CA PRO A 130 -0.85 22.09 14.60
C PRO A 130 -2.03 21.65 15.46
N ASN A 131 -3.14 22.37 15.44
CA ASN A 131 -4.35 21.99 16.18
C ASN A 131 -5.00 20.72 15.61
N THR A 132 -5.09 20.62 14.28
CA THR A 132 -5.58 19.41 13.59
C THR A 132 -4.65 18.22 13.86
N PHE A 133 -3.33 18.43 13.82
CA PHE A 133 -2.37 17.40 14.19
C PHE A 133 -2.61 16.87 15.62
N LYS A 134 -2.76 17.76 16.58
CA LYS A 134 -2.98 17.40 18.00
C LYS A 134 -4.30 16.67 18.23
N LYS A 135 -5.39 17.10 17.56
CA LYS A 135 -6.71 16.47 17.68
C LYS A 135 -6.74 15.01 17.21
N ASN A 136 -5.84 14.61 16.30
CA ASN A 136 -5.87 13.31 15.63
C ASN A 136 -4.71 12.38 16.02
N ILE A 137 -3.91 12.75 17.03
CA ILE A 137 -2.71 11.97 17.39
C ILE A 137 -3.01 10.51 17.72
N ASP A 138 -4.14 10.24 18.37
CA ASP A 138 -4.56 8.88 18.74
C ASP A 138 -4.89 8.05 17.50
N VAL A 139 -5.55 8.65 16.50
CA VAL A 139 -5.83 8.01 15.21
C VAL A 139 -4.52 7.69 14.48
N PHE A 140 -3.55 8.58 14.50
CA PHE A 140 -2.24 8.35 13.87
C PHE A 140 -1.49 7.18 14.52
N ILE A 141 -1.52 7.06 15.84
CA ILE A 141 -0.91 5.93 16.56
C ILE A 141 -1.68 4.63 16.24
N CYS A 142 -3.01 4.66 16.20
CA CYS A 142 -3.84 3.49 15.86
C CYS A 142 -3.64 3.04 14.40
N ALA A 143 -3.47 3.98 13.46
CA ALA A 143 -3.15 3.68 12.06
C ALA A 143 -1.77 3.02 11.91
N GLY A 144 -0.84 3.39 12.75
CA GLY A 144 0.54 2.94 12.74
C GLY A 144 0.96 2.17 13.99
N SER A 145 1.78 2.81 14.79
CA SER A 145 2.29 2.26 16.05
C SER A 145 2.90 3.37 16.91
N TRP A 146 3.18 3.06 18.17
CA TRP A 146 3.92 3.97 19.06
C TRP A 146 5.32 4.35 18.54
N ASP A 147 5.96 3.49 17.71
CA ASP A 147 7.25 3.83 17.07
C ASP A 147 7.13 5.06 16.17
N ASP A 148 5.95 5.30 15.60
CA ASP A 148 5.71 6.38 14.65
C ASP A 148 5.87 7.77 15.30
N ILE A 149 5.52 7.90 16.59
CA ILE A 149 5.79 9.13 17.36
C ILE A 149 7.30 9.42 17.43
N PHE A 150 8.10 8.39 17.69
CA PHE A 150 9.54 8.54 17.77
C PHE A 150 10.20 8.73 16.39
N GLU A 151 9.65 8.11 15.33
CA GLU A 151 10.09 8.37 13.95
C GLU A 151 9.81 9.83 13.56
N LEU A 152 8.63 10.35 13.92
CA LEU A 152 8.26 11.72 13.64
C LEU A 152 9.18 12.71 14.39
N MET A 153 9.49 12.43 15.68
CA MET A 153 10.48 13.22 16.44
C MET A 153 11.88 13.16 15.79
N ARG A 154 12.31 12.00 15.25
CA ARG A 154 13.58 11.87 14.52
C ARG A 154 13.58 12.70 13.23
N LEU A 155 12.49 12.67 12.48
CA LEU A 155 12.33 13.47 11.27
C LEU A 155 12.41 14.97 11.59
N ASP A 156 11.72 15.44 12.63
CA ASP A 156 11.74 16.83 13.08
C ASP A 156 13.14 17.30 13.51
N LEU A 157 13.97 16.39 14.04
CA LEU A 157 15.39 16.69 14.32
C LEU A 157 16.24 16.86 13.05
N SER A 158 15.87 16.22 11.97
CA SER A 158 16.59 16.29 10.70
C SER A 158 16.11 17.43 9.80
N TYR A 159 14.89 17.90 10.02
CA TYR A 159 14.28 18.93 9.18
C TYR A 159 14.72 20.33 9.61
N VAL A 160 15.09 21.14 8.61
CA VAL A 160 15.49 22.55 8.81
C VAL A 160 14.29 23.44 8.50
N HIS A 161 13.66 23.96 9.54
CA HIS A 161 12.50 24.85 9.44
C HIS A 161 12.93 26.28 9.06
N ASP A 162 12.45 26.78 7.95
CA ASP A 162 12.68 28.16 7.49
C ASP A 162 14.18 28.57 7.60
N GLY A 163 15.09 27.65 7.24
CA GLY A 163 16.52 27.89 7.36
C GLY A 163 17.08 27.82 8.80
N ASN A 164 16.25 27.56 9.79
CA ASN A 164 16.65 27.49 11.20
C ASN A 164 16.67 26.03 11.73
N PRO A 165 17.85 25.41 11.90
CA PRO A 165 17.97 24.02 12.35
C PRO A 165 17.57 23.81 13.82
N LYS A 166 17.35 24.89 14.57
CA LYS A 166 16.89 24.82 15.99
C LYS A 166 15.38 24.93 16.12
N LYS A 167 14.68 25.43 15.10
CA LYS A 167 13.21 25.50 15.08
C LYS A 167 12.64 24.09 14.93
N ARG A 168 11.61 23.75 15.68
CA ARG A 168 10.89 22.48 15.62
C ARG A 168 9.48 22.71 15.08
N ALA A 169 9.01 21.77 14.23
CA ALA A 169 7.64 21.74 13.76
C ALA A 169 6.71 21.16 14.83
N LEU A 170 7.22 20.16 15.53
CA LEU A 170 6.46 19.44 16.52
C LEU A 170 6.47 20.13 17.88
N ASP A 171 5.33 20.12 18.55
CA ASP A 171 5.23 20.43 19.96
C ASP A 171 5.69 19.21 20.79
N TRP A 172 6.97 19.22 21.16
CA TRP A 172 7.59 18.11 21.90
C TRP A 172 7.01 17.96 23.31
N ASP A 173 6.52 19.03 23.92
CA ASP A 173 5.88 18.96 25.24
C ASP A 173 4.51 18.30 25.15
N PHE A 174 3.76 18.56 24.08
CA PHE A 174 2.54 17.83 23.78
C PHE A 174 2.82 16.34 23.53
N LEU A 175 3.79 15.99 22.68
CA LEU A 175 4.15 14.59 22.43
C LEU A 175 4.63 13.88 23.70
N PHE A 176 5.35 14.58 24.57
CA PHE A 176 5.74 14.04 25.87
C PHE A 176 4.52 13.68 26.72
N LYS A 177 3.49 14.54 26.77
CA LYS A 177 2.23 14.23 27.48
C LYS A 177 1.55 12.99 26.92
N ILE A 178 1.51 12.83 25.59
CA ILE A 178 0.97 11.64 24.93
C ILE A 178 1.77 10.38 25.32
N ILE A 179 3.10 10.46 25.34
CA ILE A 179 3.96 9.35 25.78
C ILE A 179 3.67 9.00 27.25
N CYS A 180 3.51 9.98 28.14
CA CYS A 180 3.15 9.73 29.54
C CYS A 180 1.79 9.05 29.67
N SER A 181 0.76 9.54 28.97
CA SER A 181 -0.56 8.91 28.94
C SER A 181 -0.48 7.44 28.50
N GLY A 182 0.29 7.14 27.46
CA GLY A 182 0.51 5.76 27.04
C GLY A 182 1.32 4.90 28.01
N LEU A 183 2.18 5.51 28.84
CA LEU A 183 2.89 4.81 29.93
C LEU A 183 2.00 4.50 31.15
N GLU A 184 0.93 5.26 31.34
CA GLU A 184 -0.06 5.08 32.40
C GLU A 184 -1.17 4.09 31.98
N ASP A 185 -1.40 3.94 30.69
CA ASP A 185 -2.41 3.03 30.14
C ASP A 185 -1.96 1.57 30.22
N LYS A 186 -2.78 0.72 30.86
CA LYS A 186 -2.48 -0.71 31.12
C LYS A 186 -2.29 -1.52 29.83
N ASP A 187 -3.00 -1.18 28.77
CA ASP A 187 -2.95 -1.90 27.48
C ASP A 187 -1.80 -1.40 26.59
N GLN A 188 -1.37 -0.13 26.75
CA GLN A 188 -0.37 0.52 25.91
C GLN A 188 1.04 0.52 26.50
N VAL A 189 1.15 0.50 27.83
CA VAL A 189 2.42 0.70 28.56
C VAL A 189 3.58 -0.15 28.03
N ASN A 190 3.32 -1.43 27.72
CA ASN A 190 4.35 -2.33 27.23
C ASN A 190 4.80 -1.97 25.80
N LEU A 191 3.87 -1.51 24.95
CA LEU A 191 4.17 -1.06 23.59
C LEU A 191 4.97 0.24 23.63
N VAL A 192 4.58 1.21 24.45
CA VAL A 192 5.34 2.45 24.63
C VAL A 192 6.76 2.16 25.09
N LYS A 193 6.92 1.40 26.19
CA LYS A 193 8.24 1.01 26.72
C LYS A 193 9.11 0.31 25.68
N LYS A 194 8.54 -0.56 24.85
CA LYS A 194 9.25 -1.26 23.77
C LYS A 194 9.89 -0.29 22.78
N TYR A 195 9.15 0.75 22.39
CA TYR A 195 9.57 1.69 21.35
C TYR A 195 10.33 2.90 21.89
N LEU A 196 10.36 3.15 23.20
CA LEU A 196 11.17 4.22 23.79
C LEU A 196 12.59 4.25 23.17
N PRO A 197 13.10 5.43 22.74
CA PRO A 197 14.44 5.54 22.16
C PRO A 197 15.53 5.15 23.17
N THR A 198 16.58 4.49 22.70
CA THR A 198 17.65 3.99 23.59
C THR A 198 18.66 5.09 23.91
N ILE A 199 18.97 5.31 25.19
CA ILE A 199 20.07 6.17 25.64
C ILE A 199 21.37 5.36 25.67
N LYS A 200 22.35 5.75 24.85
CA LYS A 200 23.68 5.16 24.71
C LYS A 200 24.76 6.14 25.13
N SER A 201 26.00 5.62 25.36
CA SER A 201 27.18 6.47 25.51
C SER A 201 27.55 7.16 24.18
N ALA A 202 28.28 8.26 24.25
CA ALA A 202 28.70 9.00 23.05
C ALA A 202 29.48 8.09 22.05
N SER A 203 30.35 7.21 22.54
CA SER A 203 31.13 6.25 21.74
C SER A 203 30.26 5.22 21.00
N GLN A 204 29.06 4.96 21.48
CA GLN A 204 28.08 4.03 20.88
C GLN A 204 27.12 4.71 19.90
N CYS A 205 27.10 6.04 19.84
CA CYS A 205 26.21 6.79 18.94
C CYS A 205 26.87 7.09 17.60
N LYS A 206 27.19 6.03 16.83
CA LYS A 206 27.95 6.13 15.58
C LYS A 206 27.10 6.54 14.35
N THR A 207 25.79 6.36 14.38
CA THR A 207 24.88 6.68 13.26
C THR A 207 23.98 7.86 13.63
N VAL A 208 23.50 8.61 12.61
CA VAL A 208 22.55 9.71 12.79
C VAL A 208 21.33 9.24 13.60
N ARG A 209 20.75 8.10 13.23
CA ARG A 209 19.60 7.51 13.96
C ARG A 209 19.94 7.24 15.45
N SER A 210 21.14 6.76 15.75
CA SER A 210 21.53 6.50 17.14
C SER A 210 21.76 7.78 17.95
N GLN A 211 22.20 8.86 17.31
CA GLN A 211 22.34 10.18 17.92
C GLN A 211 20.97 10.78 18.19
N GLN A 212 20.04 10.72 17.23
CA GLN A 212 18.65 11.16 17.39
C GLN A 212 17.95 10.40 18.53
N ASN A 213 18.04 9.07 18.54
CA ASN A 213 17.49 8.24 19.62
C ASN A 213 18.03 8.66 20.99
N ASN A 214 19.34 8.90 21.07
CA ASN A 214 19.99 9.34 22.30
C ASN A 214 19.48 10.72 22.76
N TYR A 215 19.28 11.63 21.81
CA TYR A 215 18.73 12.96 22.09
C TYR A 215 17.29 12.87 22.62
N ILE A 216 16.41 12.16 21.91
CA ILE A 216 14.98 11.97 22.29
C ILE A 216 14.88 11.25 23.64
N GLY A 217 15.66 10.16 23.83
CA GLY A 217 15.67 9.42 25.09
C GLY A 217 16.09 10.30 26.28
N LYS A 218 17.11 11.15 26.10
CA LYS A 218 17.55 12.11 27.15
C LYS A 218 16.50 13.17 27.40
N PHE A 219 15.82 13.67 26.37
CA PHE A 219 14.72 14.62 26.53
C PHE A 219 13.61 14.01 27.41
N ILE A 220 13.16 12.81 27.10
CA ILE A 220 12.12 12.11 27.87
C ILE A 220 12.60 11.84 29.31
N ALA A 221 13.82 11.33 29.48
CA ALA A 221 14.37 11.02 30.79
C ALA A 221 14.47 12.24 31.71
N ASN A 222 14.89 13.38 31.14
CA ASN A 222 15.01 14.64 31.91
C ASN A 222 13.66 15.18 32.38
N LYS A 223 12.58 14.91 31.62
CA LYS A 223 11.23 15.35 32.00
C LYS A 223 10.50 14.36 32.90
N LEU A 224 10.79 13.05 32.76
CA LEU A 224 10.06 11.98 33.44
C LEU A 224 10.60 11.70 34.85
N PHE A 225 11.90 11.96 35.09
CA PHE A 225 12.56 11.59 36.34
C PHE A 225 13.22 12.79 37.00
N GLU A 226 13.28 12.77 38.33
CA GLU A 226 14.02 13.69 39.15
C GLU A 226 15.43 13.19 39.47
N GLY A 227 16.33 14.09 39.96
CA GLY A 227 17.70 13.76 40.32
C GLY A 227 18.75 14.26 39.32
N ASP A 228 19.98 13.79 39.46
CA ASP A 228 21.08 14.11 38.54
C ASP A 228 20.94 13.39 37.21
N LYS A 229 21.77 13.75 36.21
CA LYS A 229 21.73 13.16 34.87
C LYS A 229 21.94 11.64 34.86
N GLN A 230 22.81 11.12 35.73
CA GLN A 230 23.08 9.68 35.77
C GLN A 230 21.89 8.90 36.33
N GLN A 231 21.31 9.43 37.41
CA GLN A 231 20.11 8.85 38.03
C GLN A 231 18.93 8.85 37.07
N LYS A 232 18.65 9.95 36.37
CA LYS A 232 17.59 10.07 35.37
C LYS A 232 17.76 9.06 34.24
N TYR A 233 18.97 8.96 33.70
CA TYR A 233 19.23 8.03 32.58
C TYR A 233 19.24 6.58 33.03
N ALA A 234 19.64 6.27 34.25
CA ALA A 234 19.54 4.94 34.83
C ALA A 234 18.07 4.52 35.06
N ALA A 235 17.25 5.42 35.59
CA ALA A 235 15.82 5.22 35.78
C ALA A 235 15.11 4.99 34.43
N TYR A 236 15.43 5.80 33.42
CA TYR A 236 14.88 5.64 32.07
C TYR A 236 15.27 4.29 31.43
N ARG A 237 16.53 3.85 31.57
CA ARG A 237 16.94 2.53 31.05
C ARG A 237 16.19 1.40 31.77
N ARG A 238 15.97 1.49 33.07
CA ARG A 238 15.16 0.54 33.85
C ARG A 238 13.71 0.54 33.38
N LEU A 239 13.09 1.71 33.18
CA LEU A 239 11.75 1.83 32.61
C LEU A 239 11.65 1.14 31.25
N LYS A 240 12.58 1.44 30.34
CA LYS A 240 12.60 0.82 29.01
C LYS A 240 12.78 -0.71 29.09
N SER A 241 13.69 -1.20 29.94
CA SER A 241 13.97 -2.63 30.08
C SER A 241 12.85 -3.39 30.81
N SER A 242 12.03 -2.69 31.60
CA SER A 242 10.85 -3.29 32.23
C SER A 242 9.67 -3.44 31.28
N GLY A 243 9.76 -2.86 30.06
CA GLY A 243 8.82 -3.15 29.01
C GLY A 243 8.93 -4.64 28.69
N THR A 244 7.86 -5.38 28.96
CA THR A 244 7.80 -6.78 28.58
C THR A 244 7.87 -6.86 27.08
N ALA A 245 9.06 -7.14 26.57
CA ALA A 245 9.19 -7.82 25.30
C ALA A 245 8.16 -8.98 25.29
N HIS A 246 7.67 -9.33 24.13
CA HIS A 246 6.86 -10.54 24.03
C HIS A 246 7.54 -11.69 24.78
N GLU A 247 6.78 -12.54 25.46
CA GLU A 247 7.30 -13.68 26.24
C GLU A 247 8.44 -14.43 25.54
N TRP A 248 8.30 -14.67 24.24
CA TRP A 248 9.32 -15.33 23.44
C TRP A 248 10.66 -14.54 23.37
N GLN A 249 10.63 -13.20 23.39
CA GLN A 249 11.84 -12.36 23.40
C GLN A 249 12.52 -12.41 24.77
N GLN A 250 11.75 -12.53 25.86
CA GLN A 250 12.29 -12.74 27.21
C GLN A 250 12.96 -14.10 27.30
N LEU A 251 12.31 -15.14 26.78
CA LEU A 251 12.87 -16.50 26.74
C LEU A 251 14.20 -16.54 25.95
N ILE A 252 14.29 -15.83 24.84
CA ILE A 252 15.55 -15.66 24.09
C ILE A 252 16.60 -14.98 24.95
N SER A 253 16.27 -13.90 25.64
CA SER A 253 17.21 -13.16 26.50
C SER A 253 17.70 -13.98 27.69
N GLN A 254 16.88 -14.92 28.14
CA GLN A 254 17.18 -15.87 29.21
C GLN A 254 17.85 -17.17 28.71
N GLN A 255 18.10 -17.28 27.40
CA GLN A 255 18.62 -18.49 26.75
C GLN A 255 17.72 -19.73 26.92
N ARG A 256 16.44 -19.53 27.21
CA ARG A 256 15.44 -20.56 27.39
C ARG A 256 14.71 -20.87 26.06
N TYR A 257 15.46 -21.26 25.05
CA TYR A 257 14.97 -21.40 23.68
C TYR A 257 13.93 -22.50 23.53
N GLN A 258 14.08 -23.58 24.29
CA GLN A 258 13.15 -24.73 24.24
C GLN A 258 11.75 -24.40 24.81
N ASP A 259 11.62 -23.34 25.61
CA ASP A 259 10.34 -22.92 26.19
C ASP A 259 9.53 -22.00 25.23
N ILE A 260 10.09 -21.63 24.09
CA ILE A 260 9.44 -20.75 23.13
C ILE A 260 8.16 -21.41 22.58
N ASN A 261 7.03 -20.70 22.73
CA ASN A 261 5.77 -21.05 22.11
C ASN A 261 5.57 -20.28 20.81
N PHE A 262 5.70 -20.96 19.67
CA PHE A 262 5.59 -20.35 18.34
C PHE A 262 4.20 -19.79 18.03
N ASN A 263 3.12 -20.30 18.65
CA ASN A 263 1.76 -19.76 18.50
C ASN A 263 1.64 -18.31 18.97
N LYS A 264 2.50 -17.87 19.90
CA LYS A 264 2.49 -16.52 20.47
C LYS A 264 3.37 -15.53 19.67
N ILE A 265 3.99 -15.96 18.58
CA ILE A 265 4.87 -15.13 17.77
C ILE A 265 4.09 -14.55 16.59
N ALA A 266 4.15 -13.22 16.39
CA ALA A 266 3.53 -12.57 15.24
C ALA A 266 4.14 -13.08 13.92
N GLY A 267 3.31 -13.23 12.88
CA GLY A 267 3.68 -13.87 11.63
C GLY A 267 4.95 -13.31 10.98
N ARG A 268 5.13 -11.97 10.96
CA ARG A 268 6.35 -11.36 10.42
C ARG A 268 7.59 -11.67 11.26
N ALA A 269 7.47 -11.69 12.60
CA ALA A 269 8.57 -12.08 13.48
C ALA A 269 8.91 -13.57 13.30
N LEU A 270 7.90 -14.41 13.11
CA LEU A 270 8.06 -15.82 12.83
C LEU A 270 8.85 -16.04 11.53
N SER A 271 8.52 -15.30 10.45
CA SER A 271 9.27 -15.33 9.19
C SER A 271 10.73 -14.88 9.35
N ILE A 272 10.99 -13.87 10.20
CA ILE A 272 12.36 -13.42 10.49
C ILE A 272 13.15 -14.52 11.23
N LEU A 273 12.57 -15.16 12.23
CA LEU A 273 13.22 -16.24 12.99
C LEU A 273 13.56 -17.43 12.10
N THR A 274 12.63 -17.83 11.21
CA THR A 274 12.84 -18.98 10.31
C THR A 274 13.82 -18.69 9.17
N ASN A 275 13.91 -17.44 8.72
CA ASN A 275 14.86 -17.02 7.67
C ASN A 275 16.26 -16.68 8.22
N SER A 276 16.41 -16.63 9.55
CA SER A 276 17.71 -16.54 10.22
C SER A 276 18.23 -17.93 10.57
N LYS A 277 19.49 -18.02 10.95
CA LYS A 277 20.04 -19.27 11.51
C LYS A 277 19.59 -19.56 12.94
N PHE A 278 18.59 -18.83 13.46
CA PHE A 278 18.19 -18.92 14.87
C PHE A 278 17.68 -20.30 15.24
N LEU A 279 16.79 -20.91 14.43
CA LEU A 279 16.24 -22.23 14.71
C LEU A 279 17.34 -23.31 14.68
N GLU A 280 18.23 -23.25 13.71
CA GLU A 280 19.35 -24.15 13.54
C GLU A 280 20.33 -24.04 14.71
N ASN A 281 20.77 -22.80 15.04
CA ASN A 281 21.74 -22.55 16.10
C ASN A 281 21.27 -22.98 17.51
N HIS A 282 19.96 -23.12 17.71
CA HIS A 282 19.38 -23.47 19.02
C HIS A 282 18.64 -24.80 19.02
N GLY A 283 18.78 -25.62 17.96
CA GLY A 283 18.18 -26.96 17.88
C GLY A 283 16.65 -26.94 17.93
N LEU A 284 16.00 -25.93 17.30
CA LEU A 284 14.56 -25.74 17.32
C LEU A 284 13.86 -26.15 16.01
N GLU A 285 14.60 -26.66 15.02
CA GLU A 285 14.07 -26.97 13.69
C GLU A 285 12.95 -28.01 13.74
N ASP A 286 13.15 -29.11 14.45
CA ASP A 286 12.15 -30.18 14.55
C ASP A 286 10.90 -29.71 15.32
N LYS A 287 11.09 -29.00 16.43
CA LYS A 287 10.00 -28.41 17.20
C LYS A 287 9.19 -27.43 16.35
N PHE A 288 9.86 -26.60 15.56
CA PHE A 288 9.18 -25.67 14.67
C PHE A 288 8.48 -26.39 13.50
N ALA A 289 9.12 -27.42 12.92
CA ALA A 289 8.51 -28.23 11.87
C ALA A 289 7.22 -28.91 12.33
N GLN A 290 7.21 -29.49 13.53
CA GLN A 290 6.01 -30.10 14.14
C GLN A 290 4.93 -29.03 14.36
N PHE A 291 5.29 -27.88 14.90
CA PHE A 291 4.36 -26.76 15.11
C PHE A 291 3.69 -26.34 13.80
N ILE A 292 4.46 -26.06 12.73
CA ILE A 292 3.88 -25.52 11.50
C ILE A 292 3.06 -26.56 10.73
N VAL A 293 3.40 -27.84 10.83
CA VAL A 293 2.59 -28.94 10.25
C VAL A 293 1.21 -28.98 10.88
N SER A 294 1.10 -28.75 12.18
CA SER A 294 -0.20 -28.78 12.90
C SER A 294 -1.11 -27.58 12.59
N GLN A 295 -0.61 -26.54 11.91
CA GLN A 295 -1.41 -25.36 11.57
C GLN A 295 -2.14 -25.56 10.25
N GLU A 296 -3.41 -25.17 10.15
CA GLU A 296 -4.15 -25.08 8.88
C GLU A 296 -3.70 -23.85 8.10
N SER A 297 -3.55 -22.71 8.77
CA SER A 297 -3.06 -21.47 8.22
C SER A 297 -2.26 -20.70 9.27
N ALA A 298 -1.46 -19.73 8.84
CA ALA A 298 -0.69 -18.86 9.73
C ALA A 298 -0.98 -17.39 9.44
N LYS A 299 -1.04 -16.56 10.50
CA LYS A 299 -1.23 -15.11 10.35
C LYS A 299 -0.02 -14.46 9.72
N TYR A 300 -0.27 -13.54 8.80
CA TYR A 300 0.75 -12.68 8.20
C TYR A 300 0.18 -11.27 7.99
N THR A 301 0.99 -10.25 8.21
CA THR A 301 0.61 -8.82 8.09
C THR A 301 1.57 -8.03 7.20
N GLY A 302 2.34 -8.72 6.37
CA GLY A 302 3.20 -8.13 5.34
C GLY A 302 2.58 -8.21 3.95
N PHE A 303 3.30 -7.73 2.96
CA PHE A 303 2.88 -7.84 1.57
C PHE A 303 3.09 -9.26 1.03
N VAL A 304 2.25 -9.67 0.09
CA VAL A 304 2.32 -11.04 -0.49
C VAL A 304 3.71 -11.35 -1.06
N TYR A 305 4.30 -10.43 -1.80
CA TYR A 305 5.63 -10.63 -2.39
C TYR A 305 6.73 -10.85 -1.35
N GLU A 306 6.61 -10.29 -0.13
CA GLU A 306 7.61 -10.48 0.94
C GLU A 306 7.73 -11.95 1.37
N LEU A 307 6.69 -12.76 1.15
CA LEU A 307 6.70 -14.19 1.44
C LEU A 307 7.67 -14.95 0.54
N PHE A 308 7.82 -14.49 -0.70
CA PHE A 308 8.64 -15.13 -1.74
C PHE A 308 9.97 -14.41 -2.00
N ALA A 309 10.21 -13.28 -1.33
CA ALA A 309 11.34 -12.39 -1.57
C ALA A 309 12.72 -12.97 -1.20
N LYS A 310 12.75 -14.07 -0.45
CA LYS A 310 13.98 -14.71 0.01
C LYS A 310 14.02 -16.17 -0.43
N PRO A 311 15.21 -16.70 -0.74
CA PRO A 311 15.36 -18.13 -1.00
C PRO A 311 14.87 -18.96 0.19
N LEU A 312 14.06 -19.99 -0.09
CA LEU A 312 13.48 -20.90 0.89
C LEU A 312 14.19 -22.27 0.80
N HIS A 313 15.28 -22.41 1.54
CA HIS A 313 16.14 -23.60 1.44
C HIS A 313 15.61 -24.78 2.27
N LYS A 314 14.96 -24.50 3.40
CA LYS A 314 14.48 -25.54 4.32
C LYS A 314 13.00 -25.84 4.10
N LYS A 315 12.60 -27.09 4.27
CA LYS A 315 11.20 -27.55 4.12
C LYS A 315 10.24 -26.77 5.04
N TYR A 316 10.63 -26.51 6.28
CA TYR A 316 9.79 -25.77 7.22
C TYR A 316 9.59 -24.29 6.84
N GLN A 317 10.57 -23.67 6.12
CA GLN A 317 10.42 -22.32 5.60
C GLN A 317 9.35 -22.26 4.52
N ARG A 318 9.38 -23.20 3.56
CA ARG A 318 8.35 -23.31 2.51
C ARG A 318 6.98 -23.54 3.12
N LEU A 319 6.87 -24.46 4.07
CA LEU A 319 5.62 -24.77 4.73
C LEU A 319 5.05 -23.56 5.51
N LEU A 320 5.91 -22.77 6.18
CA LEU A 320 5.48 -21.52 6.82
C LEU A 320 4.92 -20.53 5.80
N VAL A 321 5.60 -20.31 4.68
CA VAL A 321 5.14 -19.42 3.61
C VAL A 321 3.81 -19.89 3.05
N ASP A 322 3.64 -21.19 2.79
CA ASP A 322 2.39 -21.76 2.29
C ASP A 322 1.23 -21.53 3.28
N LYS A 323 1.47 -21.74 4.59
CA LYS A 323 0.46 -21.50 5.64
C LYS A 323 0.13 -20.01 5.80
N GLN A 324 1.12 -19.12 5.68
CA GLN A 324 0.93 -17.66 5.72
C GLN A 324 0.16 -17.17 4.49
N PHE A 325 0.48 -17.68 3.31
CA PHE A 325 -0.25 -17.37 2.08
C PHE A 325 -1.71 -17.84 2.19
N THR A 326 -1.95 -19.06 2.68
CA THR A 326 -3.30 -19.59 2.94
C THR A 326 -4.06 -18.67 3.90
N GLY A 327 -3.42 -18.17 4.95
CA GLY A 327 -4.03 -17.21 5.87
C GLY A 327 -4.45 -15.89 5.20
N LEU A 328 -3.63 -15.36 4.28
CA LEU A 328 -3.98 -14.18 3.48
C LEU A 328 -5.19 -14.45 2.57
N ILE A 329 -5.21 -15.58 1.87
CA ILE A 329 -6.33 -15.97 0.99
C ILE A 329 -7.62 -16.16 1.79
N ASN A 330 -7.57 -16.84 2.94
CA ASN A 330 -8.75 -17.02 3.79
C ASN A 330 -9.32 -15.68 4.27
N THR A 331 -8.44 -14.75 4.65
CA THR A 331 -8.85 -13.39 5.03
C THR A 331 -9.48 -12.63 3.85
N ALA A 332 -8.94 -12.79 2.65
CA ALA A 332 -9.50 -12.16 1.45
C ALA A 332 -10.90 -12.70 1.16
N LYS A 333 -11.06 -14.02 1.10
CA LYS A 333 -12.34 -14.67 0.80
C LYS A 333 -13.47 -14.33 1.78
N GLN A 334 -13.14 -14.03 3.04
CA GLN A 334 -14.10 -13.58 4.04
C GLN A 334 -14.61 -12.14 3.80
N ASN A 335 -13.89 -11.36 3.01
CA ASN A 335 -14.13 -9.93 2.82
C ASN A 335 -14.44 -9.56 1.35
N MET A 336 -14.66 -10.54 0.49
CA MET A 336 -14.91 -10.32 -0.95
C MET A 336 -16.29 -10.83 -1.33
N ASN A 337 -16.97 -10.07 -2.20
CA ASN A 337 -18.17 -10.54 -2.88
C ASN A 337 -17.80 -11.59 -3.94
N ARG A 338 -18.55 -12.68 -4.01
CA ARG A 338 -18.32 -13.81 -4.92
C ARG A 338 -18.68 -13.53 -6.38
N ASP A 339 -19.47 -12.48 -6.64
CA ASP A 339 -19.97 -12.20 -8.00
C ASP A 339 -18.95 -11.48 -8.89
N SER A 340 -17.82 -11.07 -8.34
CA SER A 340 -16.78 -10.37 -9.11
C SER A 340 -15.60 -11.30 -9.40
N ASN A 341 -15.41 -11.62 -10.66
CA ASN A 341 -14.41 -12.58 -11.15
C ASN A 341 -13.39 -11.85 -12.04
N PHE A 342 -12.20 -11.56 -11.50
CA PHE A 342 -11.16 -10.82 -12.21
C PHE A 342 -9.98 -11.71 -12.59
N ILE A 343 -9.63 -11.74 -13.87
CA ILE A 343 -8.36 -12.36 -14.28
C ILE A 343 -7.21 -11.36 -14.17
N VAL A 344 -6.06 -11.84 -13.73
CA VAL A 344 -4.86 -11.01 -13.64
C VAL A 344 -4.04 -11.13 -14.90
N CYS A 345 -3.58 -9.98 -15.38
CA CYS A 345 -2.67 -9.85 -16.50
C CYS A 345 -1.35 -9.25 -16.01
N VAL A 346 -0.28 -10.03 -16.04
CA VAL A 346 1.06 -9.61 -15.61
C VAL A 346 1.86 -9.10 -16.79
N ASP A 347 2.34 -7.88 -16.67
CA ASP A 347 3.33 -7.32 -17.59
C ASP A 347 4.68 -7.98 -17.36
N THR A 348 5.27 -8.51 -18.43
CA THR A 348 6.61 -9.10 -18.43
C THR A 348 7.52 -8.43 -19.46
N SER A 349 7.22 -7.19 -19.80
CA SER A 349 8.12 -6.34 -20.58
C SER A 349 9.46 -6.10 -19.88
N GLY A 350 10.47 -5.69 -20.64
CA GLY A 350 11.83 -5.52 -20.12
C GLY A 350 11.95 -4.56 -18.94
N SER A 351 11.12 -3.51 -18.88
CA SER A 351 11.09 -2.54 -17.79
C SER A 351 10.73 -3.17 -16.44
N MET A 352 9.85 -4.18 -16.42
CA MET A 352 9.42 -4.89 -15.21
C MET A 352 10.53 -5.70 -14.52
N THR A 353 11.68 -5.93 -15.17
CA THR A 353 12.84 -6.60 -14.56
C THR A 353 13.59 -5.73 -13.56
N SER A 354 13.38 -4.40 -13.62
CA SER A 354 13.99 -3.44 -12.71
C SER A 354 13.40 -3.56 -11.29
N PRO A 355 14.17 -3.20 -10.25
CA PRO A 355 13.65 -3.17 -8.90
C PRO A 355 12.42 -2.26 -8.79
N ALA A 356 11.36 -2.75 -8.15
CA ALA A 356 10.24 -1.92 -7.77
C ALA A 356 10.71 -0.82 -6.80
N CYS A 357 10.20 0.40 -6.95
CA CYS A 357 10.67 1.57 -6.20
C CYS A 357 10.80 1.32 -4.70
N GLY A 358 11.99 1.60 -4.15
CA GLY A 358 12.32 1.41 -2.74
C GLY A 358 12.41 -0.05 -2.28
N THR A 359 12.59 -1.01 -3.21
CA THR A 359 12.78 -2.43 -2.91
C THR A 359 14.01 -2.98 -3.63
N ASN A 360 14.48 -4.17 -3.20
CA ASN A 360 15.49 -4.96 -3.92
C ASN A 360 14.86 -6.09 -4.77
N ILE A 361 13.55 -5.99 -5.04
CA ILE A 361 12.76 -7.02 -5.72
C ILE A 361 12.25 -6.43 -7.01
N SER A 362 12.28 -7.19 -8.10
CA SER A 362 11.79 -6.70 -9.40
C SER A 362 10.29 -6.40 -9.35
N SER A 363 9.85 -5.42 -10.14
CA SER A 363 8.42 -5.15 -10.32
C SER A 363 7.68 -6.40 -10.80
N TYR A 364 8.35 -7.22 -11.60
CA TYR A 364 7.84 -8.51 -12.05
C TYR A 364 7.57 -9.48 -10.89
N ASP A 365 8.52 -9.65 -9.93
CA ASP A 365 8.31 -10.58 -8.81
C ASP A 365 7.16 -10.13 -7.91
N VAL A 366 6.98 -8.82 -7.75
CA VAL A 366 5.82 -8.26 -7.06
C VAL A 366 4.54 -8.60 -7.82
N ALA A 367 4.50 -8.35 -9.14
CA ALA A 367 3.35 -8.66 -9.99
C ALA A 367 3.01 -10.16 -10.01
N LYS A 368 4.04 -11.01 -10.10
CA LYS A 368 3.93 -12.47 -10.02
C LYS A 368 3.30 -12.95 -8.71
N ALA A 369 3.73 -12.38 -7.57
CA ALA A 369 3.16 -12.70 -6.27
C ALA A 369 1.69 -12.27 -6.17
N MET A 370 1.34 -11.09 -6.71
CA MET A 370 -0.04 -10.62 -6.79
C MET A 370 -0.88 -11.51 -7.73
N ALA A 371 -0.33 -11.92 -8.87
CA ALA A 371 -1.01 -12.84 -9.79
C ALA A 371 -1.33 -14.18 -9.11
N LEU A 372 -0.37 -14.73 -8.36
CA LEU A 372 -0.62 -15.95 -7.58
C LEU A 372 -1.74 -15.74 -6.56
N TYR A 373 -1.74 -14.60 -5.86
CA TYR A 373 -2.77 -14.27 -4.89
C TYR A 373 -4.16 -14.19 -5.53
N PHE A 374 -4.31 -13.42 -6.60
CA PHE A 374 -5.60 -13.24 -7.27
C PHE A 374 -6.10 -14.53 -7.93
N SER A 375 -5.20 -15.35 -8.51
CA SER A 375 -5.59 -16.61 -9.13
C SER A 375 -6.22 -17.62 -8.15
N HIS A 376 -5.95 -17.48 -6.84
CA HIS A 376 -6.61 -18.27 -5.79
C HIS A 376 -8.00 -17.73 -5.41
N LEU A 377 -8.34 -16.54 -5.90
CA LEU A 377 -9.65 -15.91 -5.71
C LEU A 377 -10.54 -16.05 -6.96
N LEU A 378 -9.94 -16.38 -8.11
CA LEU A 378 -10.60 -16.56 -9.40
C LEU A 378 -11.34 -17.90 -9.43
N GLU A 379 -12.57 -17.91 -9.92
CA GLU A 379 -13.44 -19.08 -10.01
C GLU A 379 -13.77 -19.45 -11.47
N GLY A 380 -14.43 -20.59 -11.67
CA GLY A 380 -14.89 -21.04 -13.00
C GLY A 380 -13.78 -21.58 -13.90
N LYS A 381 -13.94 -21.43 -15.21
CA LYS A 381 -13.02 -22.00 -16.23
C LYS A 381 -11.62 -21.40 -16.20
N PHE A 382 -11.48 -20.20 -15.62
CA PHE A 382 -10.19 -19.51 -15.47
C PHE A 382 -9.57 -19.69 -14.09
N ALA A 383 -10.13 -20.50 -13.22
CA ALA A 383 -9.58 -20.77 -11.89
C ALA A 383 -8.12 -21.27 -11.98
N ASN A 384 -7.27 -20.81 -11.05
CA ASN A 384 -5.84 -21.14 -11.00
C ASN A 384 -5.04 -20.72 -12.26
N THR A 385 -5.55 -19.72 -13.02
CA THR A 385 -4.88 -19.18 -14.21
C THR A 385 -4.55 -17.70 -14.05
N PHE A 386 -3.64 -17.23 -14.87
CA PHE A 386 -3.34 -15.81 -15.06
C PHE A 386 -2.86 -15.59 -16.49
N LEU A 387 -2.83 -14.35 -16.93
CA LEU A 387 -2.30 -13.97 -18.23
C LEU A 387 -0.94 -13.31 -18.06
N GLU A 388 -0.03 -13.66 -18.92
CA GLU A 388 1.24 -12.99 -19.12
C GLU A 388 1.18 -12.20 -20.42
N PHE A 389 1.57 -10.95 -20.41
CA PHE A 389 1.67 -10.15 -21.63
C PHE A 389 2.99 -9.40 -21.73
N ASN A 390 3.53 -9.44 -22.94
CA ASN A 390 4.66 -8.64 -23.40
C ASN A 390 4.41 -8.37 -24.90
N SER A 391 5.31 -8.72 -25.82
CA SER A 391 5.02 -8.72 -27.26
C SER A 391 3.92 -9.72 -27.65
N VAL A 392 3.74 -10.77 -26.86
CA VAL A 392 2.76 -11.85 -27.02
C VAL A 392 1.98 -12.02 -25.73
N VAL A 393 0.72 -12.45 -25.84
CA VAL A 393 -0.08 -12.82 -24.67
C VAL A 393 -0.15 -14.32 -24.54
N LYS A 394 0.09 -14.82 -23.33
CA LYS A 394 -0.01 -16.23 -23.00
C LYS A 394 -0.89 -16.42 -21.76
N MET A 395 -1.74 -17.43 -21.81
CA MET A 395 -2.48 -17.90 -20.65
C MET A 395 -1.69 -19.01 -19.95
N HIS A 396 -1.50 -18.87 -18.66
CA HIS A 396 -0.78 -19.83 -17.83
C HIS A 396 -1.69 -20.40 -16.76
N THR A 397 -1.51 -21.69 -16.50
CA THR A 397 -2.06 -22.37 -15.33
C THR A 397 -0.90 -22.62 -14.36
N TRP A 398 -1.09 -22.27 -13.08
CA TRP A 398 -0.07 -22.51 -12.07
C TRP A 398 0.20 -24.01 -11.90
N SER A 399 1.48 -24.39 -11.94
CA SER A 399 1.95 -25.76 -11.75
C SER A 399 2.55 -25.94 -10.36
N GLY A 400 2.05 -26.93 -9.63
CA GLY A 400 2.46 -27.26 -8.26
C GLY A 400 1.26 -27.39 -7.32
N ASN A 401 1.48 -28.06 -6.20
CA ASN A 401 0.45 -28.34 -5.20
C ASN A 401 0.38 -27.26 -4.09
N THR A 402 1.47 -26.53 -3.87
CA THR A 402 1.57 -25.50 -2.84
C THR A 402 1.85 -24.13 -3.44
N PRO A 403 1.51 -23.04 -2.75
CA PRO A 403 1.83 -21.68 -3.20
C PRO A 403 3.32 -21.47 -3.51
N THR A 404 4.20 -22.03 -2.70
CA THR A 404 5.66 -21.94 -2.95
C THR A 404 6.07 -22.71 -4.20
N GLU A 405 5.55 -23.91 -4.43
CA GLU A 405 5.81 -24.65 -5.67
C GLU A 405 5.30 -23.88 -6.87
N LYS A 406 4.07 -23.39 -6.86
CA LYS A 406 3.48 -22.59 -7.92
C LYS A 406 4.35 -21.38 -8.25
N PHE A 407 4.75 -20.61 -7.23
CA PHE A 407 5.56 -19.42 -7.43
C PHE A 407 6.94 -19.72 -8.03
N PHE A 408 7.66 -20.71 -7.50
CA PHE A 408 9.01 -21.00 -7.95
C PHE A 408 9.09 -21.85 -9.23
N ASN A 409 8.04 -22.60 -9.57
CA ASN A 409 7.99 -23.36 -10.82
C ASN A 409 7.70 -22.47 -12.04
N PHE A 410 7.11 -21.29 -11.84
CA PHE A 410 6.85 -20.39 -12.95
C PHE A 410 8.04 -19.48 -13.23
N ASN A 411 8.56 -19.57 -14.45
CA ASN A 411 9.58 -18.67 -14.99
C ASN A 411 9.06 -18.05 -16.29
N SER A 412 9.04 -16.72 -16.33
CA SER A 412 8.72 -15.97 -17.55
C SER A 412 9.93 -15.88 -18.47
N SER A 413 9.67 -15.88 -19.76
CA SER A 413 10.63 -15.42 -20.75
C SER A 413 10.42 -13.92 -20.99
N TYR A 414 11.20 -13.07 -20.36
CA TYR A 414 11.15 -11.63 -20.57
C TYR A 414 11.50 -11.28 -22.01
N VAL A 415 10.54 -10.80 -22.80
CA VAL A 415 10.81 -10.38 -24.17
C VAL A 415 9.93 -9.18 -24.56
N GLY A 416 10.56 -8.06 -24.86
CA GLY A 416 10.03 -7.08 -25.80
C GLY A 416 9.14 -6.01 -25.20
N SER A 417 8.03 -5.80 -25.83
CA SER A 417 7.16 -4.64 -25.73
C SER A 417 5.93 -4.90 -24.84
N THR A 418 5.16 -3.85 -24.52
CA THR A 418 4.01 -3.92 -23.60
C THR A 418 2.70 -3.92 -24.38
N ASN A 419 2.29 -5.09 -24.92
CA ASN A 419 1.11 -5.24 -25.77
C ASN A 419 -0.12 -5.72 -24.97
N PHE A 420 -0.71 -4.85 -24.14
CA PHE A 420 -1.91 -5.19 -23.36
C PHE A 420 -3.13 -5.52 -24.24
N LEU A 421 -3.27 -4.95 -25.44
CA LEU A 421 -4.37 -5.27 -26.36
C LEU A 421 -4.38 -6.73 -26.84
N GLY A 422 -3.26 -7.43 -26.73
CA GLY A 422 -3.20 -8.87 -26.96
C GLY A 422 -4.13 -9.67 -26.04
N VAL A 423 -4.42 -9.17 -24.83
CA VAL A 423 -5.36 -9.80 -23.88
C VAL A 423 -6.79 -9.77 -24.45
N ALA A 424 -7.24 -8.62 -24.97
CA ALA A 424 -8.55 -8.53 -25.60
C ALA A 424 -8.66 -9.43 -26.86
N LYS A 425 -7.56 -9.53 -27.63
CA LYS A 425 -7.50 -10.44 -28.79
C LYS A 425 -7.57 -11.91 -28.38
N LEU A 426 -6.93 -12.29 -27.25
CA LEU A 426 -7.07 -13.64 -26.70
C LEU A 426 -8.53 -13.94 -26.32
N PHE A 427 -9.24 -12.99 -25.72
CA PHE A 427 -10.66 -13.16 -25.39
C PHE A 427 -11.50 -13.30 -26.65
N ALA A 428 -11.21 -12.51 -27.70
CA ALA A 428 -11.86 -12.61 -28.99
C ALA A 428 -11.66 -14.00 -29.63
N ASP A 429 -10.43 -14.54 -29.56
CA ASP A 429 -10.11 -15.89 -30.06
C ASP A 429 -10.85 -16.98 -29.26
N LEU A 430 -10.88 -16.89 -27.93
CA LEU A 430 -11.64 -17.85 -27.10
C LEU A 430 -13.15 -17.77 -27.40
N LYS A 431 -13.70 -16.56 -27.58
CA LYS A 431 -15.10 -16.38 -27.98
C LYS A 431 -15.41 -17.04 -29.31
N SER A 432 -14.52 -16.87 -30.30
CA SER A 432 -14.65 -17.52 -31.62
C SER A 432 -14.57 -19.07 -31.57
N LYS A 433 -13.90 -19.62 -30.55
CA LYS A 433 -13.81 -21.06 -30.27
C LYS A 433 -15.01 -21.61 -29.48
N GLY A 434 -16.04 -20.81 -29.27
CA GLY A 434 -17.30 -21.25 -28.68
C GLY A 434 -17.40 -21.12 -27.15
N TYR A 435 -16.51 -20.40 -26.50
CA TYR A 435 -16.70 -20.05 -25.09
C TYR A 435 -17.92 -19.15 -24.94
N ALA A 436 -18.82 -19.49 -24.02
CA ALA A 436 -19.99 -18.68 -23.71
C ALA A 436 -19.54 -17.38 -22.99
N GLU A 437 -20.29 -16.31 -23.13
CA GLU A 437 -19.97 -15.03 -22.48
C GLU A 437 -19.90 -15.15 -20.95
N SER A 438 -20.77 -15.99 -20.37
CA SER A 438 -20.78 -16.31 -18.93
C SER A 438 -19.52 -17.07 -18.44
N ASP A 439 -18.72 -17.61 -19.36
CA ASP A 439 -17.46 -18.28 -19.00
C ASP A 439 -16.33 -17.28 -18.72
N PHE A 440 -16.43 -16.07 -19.27
CA PHE A 440 -15.37 -15.06 -19.18
C PHE A 440 -15.38 -14.34 -17.82
N PRO A 441 -14.19 -13.88 -17.36
CA PRO A 441 -14.11 -13.03 -16.18
C PRO A 441 -14.89 -11.73 -16.39
N THR A 442 -15.38 -11.15 -15.31
CA THR A 442 -16.11 -9.86 -15.32
C THR A 442 -15.18 -8.64 -15.42
N GLY A 443 -13.88 -8.86 -15.39
CA GLY A 443 -12.88 -7.82 -15.56
C GLY A 443 -11.45 -8.36 -15.58
N VAL A 444 -10.51 -7.44 -15.84
CA VAL A 444 -9.07 -7.72 -15.79
C VAL A 444 -8.37 -6.80 -14.80
N ILE A 445 -7.38 -7.33 -14.11
CA ILE A 445 -6.42 -6.56 -13.32
C ILE A 445 -5.10 -6.58 -14.10
N CYS A 446 -4.76 -5.46 -14.72
CA CYS A 446 -3.50 -5.28 -15.42
C CYS A 446 -2.45 -4.78 -14.45
N ILE A 447 -1.47 -5.62 -14.12
CA ILE A 447 -0.34 -5.28 -13.24
C ILE A 447 0.86 -4.93 -14.11
N SER A 448 1.20 -3.64 -14.16
CA SER A 448 2.20 -3.09 -15.09
C SER A 448 2.80 -1.80 -14.52
N ASP A 449 3.92 -1.36 -15.07
CA ASP A 449 4.44 0.01 -14.89
C ASP A 449 3.76 1.02 -15.84
N GLY A 450 2.72 0.58 -16.55
CA GLY A 450 1.86 1.42 -17.37
C GLY A 450 2.46 1.91 -18.69
N GLU A 451 3.59 1.42 -19.14
CA GLU A 451 4.24 1.84 -20.40
C GLU A 451 3.73 1.06 -21.63
N PHE A 452 2.42 1.17 -21.91
CA PHE A 452 1.79 0.46 -23.03
C PHE A 452 2.28 0.89 -24.39
N ASN A 453 2.25 -0.04 -25.37
CA ASN A 453 2.60 0.23 -26.74
C ASN A 453 1.56 1.08 -27.46
N TYR A 454 2.03 1.89 -28.42
CA TYR A 454 1.17 2.57 -29.38
C TYR A 454 0.28 1.57 -30.13
N SER A 455 -1.02 1.80 -30.07
CA SER A 455 -1.96 1.06 -30.90
C SER A 455 -2.30 1.86 -32.15
N ARG A 456 -1.86 1.41 -33.32
CA ARG A 456 -2.42 1.93 -34.57
C ARG A 456 -3.90 1.59 -34.62
N SER A 457 -4.74 2.60 -34.48
CA SER A 457 -6.19 2.47 -34.70
C SER A 457 -6.41 2.00 -36.15
N TYR A 458 -6.97 0.83 -36.33
CA TYR A 458 -7.46 0.39 -37.62
C TYR A 458 -8.69 1.22 -38.00
N GLY A 459 -8.50 2.21 -38.85
CA GLY A 459 -9.55 3.06 -39.43
C GLY A 459 -9.66 4.43 -38.80
N GLY A 460 -9.08 5.40 -39.46
CA GLY A 460 -9.45 6.80 -39.51
C GLY A 460 -9.85 7.54 -38.24
N GLY A 461 -8.92 8.24 -37.61
CA GLY A 461 -9.24 9.58 -37.13
C GLY A 461 -9.54 9.81 -35.68
N THR A 462 -9.81 8.86 -34.81
CA THR A 462 -9.96 9.12 -33.36
C THR A 462 -8.83 8.49 -32.59
N LYS A 463 -8.06 9.32 -31.90
CA LYS A 463 -7.08 8.88 -30.91
C LYS A 463 -7.84 8.22 -29.76
N GLN A 464 -7.65 6.92 -29.55
CA GLN A 464 -8.25 6.16 -28.47
C GLN A 464 -7.18 5.67 -27.52
N THR A 465 -7.49 5.62 -26.21
CA THR A 465 -6.63 5.04 -25.21
C THR A 465 -6.54 3.51 -25.37
N THR A 466 -5.60 2.89 -24.67
CA THR A 466 -5.45 1.44 -24.69
C THR A 466 -6.71 0.75 -24.15
N PHE A 467 -7.34 1.29 -23.12
CA PHE A 467 -8.56 0.71 -22.54
C PHE A 467 -9.78 0.83 -23.46
N ASP A 468 -9.93 1.98 -24.16
CA ASP A 468 -10.99 2.15 -25.16
C ASP A 468 -10.82 1.18 -26.32
N ASN A 469 -9.59 0.99 -26.79
CA ASN A 469 -9.27 0.01 -27.83
C ASN A 469 -9.53 -1.42 -27.36
N PHE A 470 -9.24 -1.75 -26.10
CA PHE A 470 -9.55 -3.05 -25.49
C PHE A 470 -11.05 -3.36 -25.60
N LYS A 471 -11.91 -2.45 -25.12
CA LYS A 471 -13.38 -2.60 -25.21
C LYS A 471 -13.87 -2.65 -26.66
N SER A 472 -13.26 -1.88 -27.56
CA SER A 472 -13.58 -1.94 -28.99
C SER A 472 -13.30 -3.33 -29.62
N ILE A 473 -12.21 -4.00 -29.21
CA ILE A 473 -11.89 -5.35 -29.67
C ILE A 473 -12.95 -6.35 -29.17
N LEU A 474 -13.40 -6.26 -27.93
CA LEU A 474 -14.44 -7.14 -27.39
C LEU A 474 -15.76 -6.96 -28.14
N ARG A 475 -16.19 -5.72 -28.44
CA ARG A 475 -17.39 -5.45 -29.26
C ARG A 475 -17.29 -6.10 -30.63
N LYS A 476 -16.16 -5.93 -31.32
CA LYS A 476 -15.91 -6.53 -32.65
C LYS A 476 -15.90 -8.06 -32.61
N ALA A 477 -15.57 -8.66 -31.49
CA ALA A 477 -15.58 -10.10 -31.27
C ALA A 477 -16.99 -10.67 -30.96
N GLY A 478 -18.02 -9.82 -30.90
CA GLY A 478 -19.39 -10.24 -30.66
C GLY A 478 -19.76 -10.46 -29.19
N PHE A 479 -19.03 -9.84 -28.27
CA PHE A 479 -19.51 -9.72 -26.90
C PHE A 479 -20.69 -8.72 -26.84
N SER A 480 -21.66 -9.01 -25.98
CA SER A 480 -22.83 -8.12 -25.81
C SER A 480 -22.39 -6.73 -25.29
N GLU A 481 -23.18 -5.70 -25.65
CA GLU A 481 -22.88 -4.34 -25.13
C GLU A 481 -23.03 -4.28 -23.60
N GLU A 482 -23.92 -5.09 -23.03
CA GLU A 482 -24.05 -5.22 -21.58
C GLU A 482 -22.76 -5.76 -20.96
N PHE A 483 -22.19 -6.84 -21.51
CA PHE A 483 -20.91 -7.38 -21.04
C PHE A 483 -19.78 -6.35 -21.17
N VAL A 484 -19.62 -5.72 -22.33
CA VAL A 484 -18.51 -4.78 -22.60
C VAL A 484 -18.63 -3.52 -21.74
N SER A 485 -19.85 -3.00 -21.56
CA SER A 485 -20.06 -1.80 -20.74
C SER A 485 -19.76 -2.06 -19.27
N ASN A 486 -20.15 -3.23 -18.74
CA ASN A 486 -19.92 -3.63 -17.36
C ASN A 486 -18.52 -4.21 -17.11
N PHE A 487 -17.76 -4.53 -18.18
CA PHE A 487 -16.43 -5.12 -18.06
C PHE A 487 -15.45 -4.14 -17.40
N LYS A 488 -14.90 -4.54 -16.26
CA LYS A 488 -14.01 -3.70 -15.45
C LYS A 488 -12.56 -3.87 -15.89
N ILE A 489 -11.84 -2.77 -16.06
CA ILE A 489 -10.41 -2.76 -16.34
C ILE A 489 -9.71 -2.00 -15.23
N VAL A 490 -8.84 -2.70 -14.50
CA VAL A 490 -8.05 -2.14 -13.40
C VAL A 490 -6.60 -2.03 -13.86
N LEU A 491 -6.05 -0.83 -13.87
CA LEU A 491 -4.61 -0.64 -13.93
C LEU A 491 -4.06 -0.63 -12.50
N TRP A 492 -3.25 -1.63 -12.20
CA TRP A 492 -2.51 -1.69 -10.95
C TRP A 492 -1.06 -1.35 -11.20
N ASP A 493 -0.69 -0.13 -10.84
CA ASP A 493 0.64 0.42 -11.11
C ASP A 493 1.67 -0.09 -10.09
N ILE A 494 2.74 -0.71 -10.60
CA ILE A 494 3.93 -1.09 -9.83
C ILE A 494 5.15 -0.46 -10.54
N PRO A 495 5.47 0.79 -10.24
CA PRO A 495 6.54 1.48 -10.93
C PRO A 495 7.90 0.89 -10.62
N ASN A 496 8.73 0.88 -11.63
CA ASN A 496 10.12 0.48 -11.55
C ASN A 496 11.06 1.69 -11.44
N GLY A 497 12.29 1.44 -10.98
CA GLY A 497 13.33 2.46 -10.90
C GLY A 497 13.99 2.83 -12.24
N TYR A 498 13.62 2.20 -13.36
CA TYR A 498 14.30 2.35 -14.64
C TYR A 498 14.14 3.75 -15.24
N TYR A 499 12.96 4.36 -15.14
CA TYR A 499 12.67 5.70 -15.66
C TYR A 499 12.84 6.83 -14.63
N GLY A 500 13.78 6.70 -13.70
CA GLY A 500 14.06 7.73 -12.69
C GLY A 500 13.20 7.66 -11.45
N GLY A 501 12.57 6.51 -11.20
CA GLY A 501 11.92 6.19 -9.92
C GLY A 501 10.61 6.91 -9.64
N ARG A 502 10.11 7.71 -10.59
CA ARG A 502 8.87 8.47 -10.43
C ARG A 502 7.88 8.07 -11.51
N SER A 503 6.92 7.24 -11.17
CA SER A 503 5.72 7.15 -11.96
C SER A 503 4.96 8.47 -11.80
N THR A 504 4.99 9.29 -12.83
CA THR A 504 3.89 10.23 -13.01
C THR A 504 2.71 9.34 -13.39
N ALA A 505 1.72 9.22 -12.50
CA ALA A 505 0.52 8.46 -12.80
C ALA A 505 0.01 8.89 -14.19
N LYS A 506 -0.13 7.92 -15.07
CA LYS A 506 -0.62 8.16 -16.43
C LYS A 506 -1.93 7.41 -16.57
N PHE A 507 -2.99 8.10 -16.87
CA PHE A 507 -4.34 7.59 -16.84
C PHE A 507 -4.85 7.26 -18.24
N GLU A 508 -5.53 6.14 -18.38
CA GLU A 508 -6.19 5.70 -19.63
C GLU A 508 -7.57 6.37 -19.83
N GLY A 509 -8.03 7.14 -18.85
CA GLY A 509 -9.29 7.87 -18.87
C GLY A 509 -9.43 8.77 -17.66
N LEU A 510 -10.52 9.51 -17.61
CA LEU A 510 -10.82 10.39 -16.49
C LEU A 510 -11.32 9.60 -15.27
N ALA A 511 -11.24 10.20 -14.09
CA ALA A 511 -11.58 9.55 -12.83
C ALA A 511 -13.05 9.09 -12.75
N ASP A 512 -13.94 9.77 -13.48
CA ASP A 512 -15.36 9.44 -13.57
C ASP A 512 -15.71 8.46 -14.71
N ASN A 513 -14.74 7.99 -15.49
CA ASN A 513 -14.98 7.02 -16.56
C ASN A 513 -15.50 5.68 -15.96
N PRO A 514 -16.63 5.17 -16.46
CA PRO A 514 -17.22 3.96 -15.90
C PRO A 514 -16.34 2.74 -16.16
N ASN A 515 -16.14 1.94 -15.11
CA ASN A 515 -15.42 0.66 -15.16
C ASN A 515 -13.94 0.73 -15.55
N TYR A 516 -13.30 1.93 -15.45
CA TYR A 516 -11.86 2.13 -15.50
C TYR A 516 -11.37 2.50 -14.10
N PHE A 517 -10.43 1.72 -13.56
CA PHE A 517 -9.97 1.86 -12.19
C PHE A 517 -8.45 1.97 -12.13
N TYR A 518 -7.98 2.82 -11.23
CA TYR A 518 -6.56 3.02 -10.96
C TYR A 518 -6.25 2.61 -9.53
N MET A 519 -5.31 1.70 -9.41
CA MET A 519 -4.79 1.25 -8.13
C MET A 519 -3.27 1.23 -8.20
N SER A 520 -2.63 1.24 -7.05
CA SER A 520 -1.18 1.17 -6.96
C SER A 520 -0.75 0.51 -5.65
N GLY A 521 0.52 0.17 -5.56
CA GLY A 521 1.12 -0.35 -4.33
C GLY A 521 1.29 -1.85 -4.30
N PHE A 522 1.64 -2.33 -3.11
CA PHE A 522 2.14 -3.68 -2.91
C PHE A 522 1.14 -4.59 -2.17
N ASP A 523 0.02 -4.03 -1.71
CA ASP A 523 -1.00 -4.78 -0.95
C ASP A 523 -2.21 -5.11 -1.83
N PRO A 524 -2.36 -6.38 -2.29
CA PRO A 524 -3.46 -6.78 -3.14
C PRO A 524 -4.82 -6.77 -2.43
N SER A 525 -4.86 -6.63 -1.10
CA SER A 525 -6.13 -6.60 -0.36
C SER A 525 -7.00 -5.37 -0.69
N GLY A 526 -6.41 -4.33 -1.29
CA GLY A 526 -7.13 -3.16 -1.81
C GLY A 526 -8.21 -3.51 -2.83
N ILE A 527 -8.12 -4.66 -3.50
CA ILE A 527 -9.16 -5.14 -4.42
C ILE A 527 -10.53 -5.27 -3.74
N ALA A 528 -10.57 -5.48 -2.42
CA ALA A 528 -11.82 -5.57 -1.67
C ALA A 528 -12.68 -4.29 -1.75
N PHE A 529 -12.07 -3.12 -1.98
CA PHE A 529 -12.84 -1.90 -2.22
C PHE A 529 -13.56 -1.95 -3.56
N LEU A 530 -12.95 -2.56 -4.57
CA LEU A 530 -13.53 -2.69 -5.91
C LEU A 530 -14.70 -3.68 -5.94
N MET A 531 -14.71 -4.65 -5.02
CA MET A 531 -15.75 -5.67 -4.94
C MET A 531 -17.06 -5.18 -4.29
N GLY A 532 -17.03 -4.02 -3.62
CA GLY A 532 -18.17 -3.48 -2.90
C GLY A 532 -18.41 -4.12 -1.53
N LYS A 533 -19.32 -3.54 -0.78
CA LYS A 533 -19.74 -4.02 0.56
C LYS A 533 -21.12 -4.64 0.50
N GLU A 534 -21.28 -5.77 1.20
CA GLU A 534 -22.61 -6.25 1.55
C GLU A 534 -23.22 -5.29 2.59
N VAL A 535 -24.40 -4.76 2.27
CA VAL A 535 -25.25 -4.05 3.22
C VAL A 535 -26.45 -4.96 3.49
N VAL A 536 -26.76 -5.21 4.76
CA VAL A 536 -27.90 -6.07 5.15
C VAL A 536 -29.15 -5.65 4.38
N ASP A 537 -29.77 -6.59 3.67
CA ASP A 537 -30.98 -6.41 2.86
C ASP A 537 -30.87 -5.42 1.67
N LYS A 538 -29.65 -5.12 1.20
CA LYS A 538 -29.43 -4.28 0.00
C LYS A 538 -28.47 -4.96 -0.97
N PRO A 539 -28.59 -4.68 -2.28
CA PRO A 539 -27.62 -5.16 -3.25
C PRO A 539 -26.22 -4.62 -2.92
N VAL A 540 -25.22 -5.42 -3.23
CA VAL A 540 -23.81 -5.01 -3.06
C VAL A 540 -23.54 -3.76 -3.90
N ILE A 541 -23.05 -2.71 -3.25
CA ILE A 541 -22.67 -1.46 -3.92
C ILE A 541 -21.19 -1.54 -4.23
N ALA A 542 -20.86 -1.80 -5.49
CA ALA A 542 -19.48 -1.74 -5.99
C ALA A 542 -19.22 -0.37 -6.64
N PRO A 543 -17.99 0.19 -6.49
CA PRO A 543 -17.61 1.41 -7.18
C PRO A 543 -17.78 1.28 -8.69
N LYS A 544 -18.25 2.34 -9.35
CA LYS A 544 -18.46 2.40 -10.80
C LYS A 544 -17.26 3.00 -11.54
N ASN A 545 -16.43 3.74 -10.84
CA ASN A 545 -15.27 4.46 -11.40
C ASN A 545 -14.20 4.70 -10.32
N SER A 546 -13.10 5.35 -10.70
CA SER A 546 -11.98 5.62 -9.80
C SER A 546 -12.29 6.61 -8.69
N GLU A 547 -13.21 7.56 -8.91
CA GLU A 547 -13.64 8.48 -7.84
C GLU A 547 -14.41 7.73 -6.74
N GLU A 548 -15.37 6.90 -7.14
CA GLU A 548 -16.12 6.09 -6.18
C GLU A 548 -15.22 5.07 -5.46
N LEU A 549 -14.24 4.49 -6.16
CA LEU A 549 -13.23 3.61 -5.55
C LEU A 549 -12.40 4.36 -4.49
N PHE A 550 -11.97 5.58 -4.80
CA PHE A 550 -11.26 6.43 -3.84
C PHE A 550 -12.14 6.74 -2.62
N GLU A 551 -13.39 7.16 -2.83
CA GLU A 551 -14.33 7.46 -1.73
C GLU A 551 -14.58 6.22 -0.85
N GLU A 552 -14.72 5.03 -1.45
CA GLU A 552 -14.85 3.78 -0.69
C GLU A 552 -13.60 3.49 0.15
N ALA A 553 -12.41 3.69 -0.41
CA ALA A 553 -11.16 3.54 0.34
C ALA A 553 -11.03 4.54 1.50
N MET A 554 -11.61 5.76 1.36
CA MET A 554 -11.62 6.81 2.38
C MET A 554 -12.75 6.65 3.41
N ASN A 555 -13.68 5.73 3.20
CA ASN A 555 -14.85 5.51 4.08
C ASN A 555 -14.64 4.37 5.08
N GLN A 556 -13.41 4.13 5.53
CA GLN A 556 -13.08 3.14 6.55
C GLN A 556 -13.29 3.70 7.96
N GLU A 557 -13.68 2.84 8.91
CA GLU A 557 -14.04 3.23 10.28
C GLU A 557 -12.99 4.11 10.96
N LEU A 558 -11.71 3.75 10.85
CA LEU A 558 -10.61 4.54 11.45
C LEU A 558 -10.52 5.95 10.84
N LEU A 559 -10.74 6.06 9.52
CA LEU A 559 -10.65 7.34 8.80
C LEU A 559 -11.85 8.26 9.09
N LEU A 560 -12.98 7.69 9.49
CA LEU A 560 -14.18 8.46 9.90
C LEU A 560 -14.01 9.14 11.27
N LEU A 561 -13.03 8.75 12.05
CA LEU A 561 -12.73 9.37 13.35
C LEU A 561 -11.92 10.68 13.24
N LEU A 562 -11.39 10.98 12.04
CA LEU A 562 -10.54 12.15 11.80
C LEU A 562 -11.34 13.46 11.89
N ARG A 563 -10.70 14.51 12.44
CA ARG A 563 -11.30 15.82 12.72
C ARG A 563 -10.38 16.95 12.26
N ILE A 564 -10.95 18.01 11.72
CA ILE A 564 -10.21 19.24 11.35
C ILE A 564 -10.17 20.20 12.55
#